data_315e5bdaac8ddfa908d2af5687ce74de
#
_entry.id   315e5bdaac8ddfa908d2af5687ce74de
#
_cell.length_a   1.000
_cell.length_b   1.000
_cell.length_c   1.000
_cell.angle_alpha   90.00
_cell.angle_beta   90.00
_cell.angle_gamma   90.00
#
_symmetry.space_group_name_H-M   'P 1'
#
loop_
_entity.id
_entity.type
_entity.pdbx_description
1 polymer ?
#
loop_
_entity_poly.entity_id
_entity_poly.type
_entity_poly.pdbx_seq_one_letter_code
_entity_poly.pdbx_strand_id
1 'polypeptide(L)'
;LGQLDVIQEKYSLLDTHIADELLPVCQKHHVSIQAYSPLEQGLLTGKVTQDTVLSPTDVRNKNKFWAQKSRLHILNVLQKLTPYTEKYSCSLSNLIIYLTAASLPDLHVLCGARKPEQIIDNVKTLSLNLEEADLSEMSQLFEQPRNSIR
;
A
#
# COMPACT_ATOMS: atom_id res chain seq x y z
N LEU A 1 -29.39 -6.95 16.90
CA LEU A 1 -28.23 -6.40 16.20
C LEU A 1 -28.07 -7.17 14.88
N GLY A 2 -27.87 -6.44 13.76
CA GLY A 2 -27.66 -7.07 12.45
C GLY A 2 -26.26 -7.68 12.31
N GLN A 3 -26.07 -8.45 11.26
CA GLN A 3 -24.75 -8.94 10.85
C GLN A 3 -23.99 -7.80 10.18
N LEU A 4 -22.67 -7.74 10.43
CA LEU A 4 -21.75 -6.87 9.72
C LEU A 4 -21.02 -7.71 8.67
N ASP A 5 -21.11 -7.33 7.40
CA ASP A 5 -20.52 -8.10 6.30
C ASP A 5 -19.15 -7.53 5.87
N VAL A 6 -19.00 -6.21 5.95
CA VAL A 6 -17.80 -5.50 5.45
C VAL A 6 -17.47 -4.33 6.38
N ILE A 7 -16.17 -4.11 6.59
CA ILE A 7 -15.63 -2.89 7.20
C ILE A 7 -14.63 -2.23 6.26
N GLN A 8 -14.42 -0.91 6.43
CA GLN A 8 -13.34 -0.20 5.76
C GLN A 8 -12.34 0.32 6.78
N GLU A 9 -11.06 -0.03 6.58
CA GLU A 9 -9.98 0.39 7.45
C GLU A 9 -8.76 0.85 6.66
N LYS A 10 -7.99 1.75 7.25
CA LYS A 10 -6.73 2.18 6.67
C LYS A 10 -5.74 1.03 6.71
N TYR A 11 -5.22 0.65 5.55
CA TYR A 11 -4.19 -0.37 5.45
C TYR A 11 -3.29 -0.15 4.25
N SER A 12 -1.99 -0.31 4.46
CA SER A 12 -0.95 -0.25 3.42
C SER A 12 0.24 -1.09 3.84
N LEU A 13 1.23 -1.24 2.96
CA LEU A 13 2.49 -1.91 3.30
C LEU A 13 3.29 -1.17 4.40
N LEU A 14 2.97 0.10 4.70
CA LEU A 14 3.59 0.90 5.76
C LEU A 14 2.76 0.94 7.05
N ASP A 15 1.44 0.80 6.94
CA ASP A 15 0.50 0.91 8.05
C ASP A 15 -0.32 -0.38 8.16
N THR A 16 0.13 -1.29 9.00
CA THR A 16 -0.42 -2.64 9.15
C THR A 16 -1.10 -2.86 10.50
N HIS A 17 -1.47 -1.79 11.21
CA HIS A 17 -1.99 -1.84 12.58
C HIS A 17 -3.22 -2.76 12.76
N ILE A 18 -4.05 -2.91 11.71
CA ILE A 18 -5.23 -3.77 11.77
C ILE A 18 -4.92 -5.29 11.73
N ALA A 19 -3.70 -5.66 11.32
CA ALA A 19 -3.36 -7.08 11.14
C ALA A 19 -3.38 -7.86 12.47
N ASP A 20 -2.96 -7.22 13.56
CA ASP A 20 -2.84 -7.90 14.85
C ASP A 20 -4.14 -7.85 15.67
N GLU A 21 -4.90 -6.77 15.59
CA GLU A 21 -6.06 -6.52 16.45
C GLU A 21 -7.39 -6.84 15.76
N LEU A 22 -7.59 -6.30 14.56
CA LEU A 22 -8.88 -6.31 13.88
C LEU A 22 -9.06 -7.54 12.98
N LEU A 23 -8.02 -7.95 12.26
CA LEU A 23 -8.09 -9.08 11.33
C LEU A 23 -8.58 -10.38 12.00
N PRO A 24 -8.08 -10.79 13.17
CA PRO A 24 -8.57 -11.99 13.85
C PRO A 24 -10.06 -11.94 14.20
N VAL A 25 -10.55 -10.75 14.55
CA VAL A 25 -11.98 -10.53 14.85
C VAL A 25 -12.81 -10.65 13.57
N CYS A 26 -12.36 -10.02 12.50
CA CYS A 26 -13.03 -10.07 11.20
C CYS A 26 -13.12 -11.50 10.67
N GLN A 27 -12.02 -12.25 10.72
CA GLN A 27 -11.99 -13.64 10.32
C GLN A 27 -12.95 -14.52 11.15
N LYS A 28 -12.95 -14.37 12.48
CA LYS A 28 -13.86 -15.08 13.38
C LYS A 28 -15.34 -14.85 13.07
N HIS A 29 -15.68 -13.66 12.61
CA HIS A 29 -17.06 -13.27 12.34
C HIS A 29 -17.42 -13.20 10.84
N HIS A 30 -16.53 -13.68 9.96
CA HIS A 30 -16.69 -13.66 8.50
C HIS A 30 -16.99 -12.26 7.94
N VAL A 31 -16.28 -11.25 8.47
CA VAL A 31 -16.38 -9.85 8.01
C VAL A 31 -15.22 -9.57 7.05
N SER A 32 -15.52 -9.12 5.84
CA SER A 32 -14.51 -8.73 4.86
C SER A 32 -13.90 -7.37 5.20
N ILE A 33 -12.61 -7.18 4.86
CA ILE A 33 -11.91 -5.90 5.07
C ILE A 33 -11.68 -5.22 3.73
N GLN A 34 -12.11 -3.95 3.63
CA GLN A 34 -11.77 -3.06 2.53
C GLN A 34 -10.67 -2.09 2.98
N ALA A 35 -9.47 -2.27 2.43
CA ALA A 35 -8.30 -1.43 2.74
C ALA A 35 -8.33 -0.13 1.95
N TYR A 36 -8.46 1.03 2.62
CA TYR A 36 -8.29 2.32 1.95
C TYR A 36 -6.87 2.88 2.12
N SER A 37 -6.48 3.78 1.22
CA SER A 37 -5.13 4.40 1.15
C SER A 37 -3.96 3.42 0.94
N PRO A 38 -4.06 2.40 0.09
CA PRO A 38 -2.98 1.43 -0.14
C PRO A 38 -1.70 2.06 -0.65
N LEU A 39 -1.80 3.20 -1.36
CA LEU A 39 -0.67 3.95 -1.93
C LEU A 39 -0.20 5.12 -1.03
N GLU A 40 -0.62 5.18 0.25
CA GLU A 40 -0.28 6.23 1.21
C GLU A 40 -0.39 7.63 0.62
N GLN A 41 -1.57 7.95 0.10
CA GLN A 41 -1.88 9.25 -0.51
C GLN A 41 -0.93 9.62 -1.66
N GLY A 42 -0.43 8.61 -2.38
CA GLY A 42 0.46 8.77 -3.52
C GLY A 42 1.95 8.62 -3.21
N LEU A 43 2.36 8.47 -1.94
CA LEU A 43 3.76 8.29 -1.56
C LEU A 43 4.39 7.05 -2.22
N LEU A 44 3.64 5.95 -2.29
CA LEU A 44 4.11 4.67 -2.81
C LEU A 44 3.96 4.51 -4.34
N THR A 45 3.67 5.59 -5.07
CA THR A 45 3.46 5.53 -6.53
C THR A 45 4.73 5.66 -7.36
N GLY A 46 5.88 5.97 -6.74
CA GLY A 46 7.13 6.31 -7.42
C GLY A 46 7.16 7.72 -8.05
N LYS A 47 6.09 8.52 -7.89
CA LYS A 47 6.02 9.90 -8.41
C LYS A 47 6.53 10.96 -7.44
N VAL A 48 6.74 10.57 -6.20
CA VAL A 48 7.27 11.42 -5.12
C VAL A 48 8.79 11.33 -5.13
N THR A 49 9.45 12.48 -4.99
CA THR A 49 10.91 12.58 -4.89
C THR A 49 11.31 13.17 -3.53
N GLN A 50 12.61 13.16 -3.24
CA GLN A 50 13.13 13.84 -2.04
C GLN A 50 12.82 15.34 -2.02
N ASP A 51 12.77 15.97 -3.21
CA ASP A 51 12.55 17.42 -3.37
C ASP A 51 11.06 17.78 -3.45
N THR A 52 10.16 16.79 -3.31
CA THR A 52 8.72 17.05 -3.34
C THR A 52 8.31 17.95 -2.18
N VAL A 53 7.80 19.14 -2.49
CA VAL A 53 7.29 20.11 -1.53
C VAL A 53 5.76 20.03 -1.52
N LEU A 54 5.18 19.91 -0.33
CA LEU A 54 3.74 19.98 -0.13
C LEU A 54 3.35 21.44 0.20
N SER A 55 2.17 21.84 -0.28
CA SER A 55 1.57 23.11 0.17
C SER A 55 1.37 23.11 1.69
N PRO A 56 1.50 24.23 2.39
CA PRO A 56 1.26 24.31 3.84
C PRO A 56 -0.12 23.79 4.27
N THR A 57 -1.13 23.87 3.39
CA THR A 57 -2.50 23.41 3.66
C THR A 57 -2.73 21.96 3.25
N ASP A 58 -1.73 21.26 2.72
CA ASP A 58 -1.87 19.88 2.26
C ASP A 58 -2.06 18.93 3.45
N VAL A 59 -3.12 18.14 3.40
CA VAL A 59 -3.47 17.18 4.47
C VAL A 59 -2.38 16.15 4.73
N ARG A 60 -1.54 15.86 3.74
CA ARG A 60 -0.41 14.93 3.83
C ARG A 60 0.68 15.40 4.80
N ASN A 61 0.73 16.69 5.13
CA ASN A 61 1.63 17.22 6.16
C ASN A 61 1.37 16.62 7.55
N LYS A 62 0.16 16.08 7.79
CA LYS A 62 -0.20 15.40 9.05
C LYS A 62 0.14 13.92 9.05
N ASN A 63 0.53 13.36 7.92
CA ASN A 63 0.85 11.94 7.80
C ASN A 63 2.34 11.70 8.11
N LYS A 64 2.63 10.92 9.15
CA LYS A 64 4.00 10.62 9.62
C LYS A 64 4.93 10.05 8.53
N PHE A 65 4.37 9.33 7.54
CA PHE A 65 5.14 8.78 6.43
C PHE A 65 5.60 9.86 5.44
N TRP A 66 4.92 11.00 5.38
CA TRP A 66 5.27 12.13 4.53
C TRP A 66 6.32 13.06 5.17
N ALA A 67 6.62 12.93 6.46
CA ALA A 67 7.71 13.65 7.08
C ALA A 67 9.03 13.36 6.33
N GLN A 68 9.87 14.38 6.16
CA GLN A 68 11.06 14.31 5.29
C GLN A 68 11.94 13.09 5.57
N LYS A 69 12.25 12.80 6.84
CA LYS A 69 13.09 11.67 7.24
C LYS A 69 12.45 10.33 6.86
N SER A 70 11.15 10.16 7.16
CA SER A 70 10.39 8.95 6.83
C SER A 70 10.31 8.75 5.32
N ARG A 71 10.01 9.83 4.59
CA ARG A 71 9.90 9.83 3.14
C ARG A 71 11.18 9.37 2.46
N LEU A 72 12.35 9.88 2.85
CA LEU A 72 13.64 9.46 2.28
C LEU A 72 13.87 7.95 2.47
N HIS A 73 13.57 7.43 3.66
CA HIS A 73 13.70 6.01 3.93
C HIS A 73 12.77 5.17 3.04
N ILE A 74 11.52 5.58 2.90
CA ILE A 74 10.53 4.92 2.04
C ILE A 74 10.96 4.96 0.57
N LEU A 75 11.44 6.11 0.07
CA LEU A 75 11.90 6.24 -1.32
C LEU A 75 13.07 5.28 -1.62
N ASN A 76 13.99 5.09 -0.67
CA ASN A 76 15.08 4.12 -0.81
C ASN A 76 14.55 2.67 -0.92
N VAL A 77 13.47 2.34 -0.20
CA VAL A 77 12.83 1.03 -0.35
C VAL A 77 12.17 0.90 -1.72
N LEU A 78 11.46 1.93 -2.18
CA LEU A 78 10.81 1.92 -3.49
C LEU A 78 11.81 1.74 -4.65
N GLN A 79 13.02 2.29 -4.54
CA GLN A 79 14.08 2.08 -5.53
C GLN A 79 14.49 0.60 -5.66
N LYS A 80 14.46 -0.15 -4.55
CA LYS A 80 14.77 -1.60 -4.57
C LYS A 80 13.71 -2.42 -5.30
N LEU A 81 12.54 -1.86 -5.55
CA LEU A 81 11.46 -2.51 -6.30
C LEU A 81 11.59 -2.32 -7.82
N THR A 82 12.51 -1.47 -8.29
CA THR A 82 12.71 -1.22 -9.73
C THR A 82 12.95 -2.50 -10.53
N PRO A 83 13.83 -3.45 -10.14
CA PRO A 83 14.04 -4.69 -10.89
C PRO A 83 12.76 -5.52 -11.06
N TYR A 84 11.87 -5.50 -10.06
CA TYR A 84 10.60 -6.23 -10.13
C TYR A 84 9.59 -5.54 -11.05
N THR A 85 9.55 -4.20 -11.07
CA THR A 85 8.69 -3.49 -12.04
C THR A 85 9.11 -3.78 -13.48
N GLU A 86 10.40 -3.95 -13.73
CA GLU A 86 10.94 -4.35 -15.04
C GLU A 86 10.63 -5.83 -15.34
N LYS A 87 10.91 -6.75 -14.40
CA LYS A 87 10.64 -8.20 -14.53
C LYS A 87 9.16 -8.46 -14.88
N TYR A 88 8.25 -7.77 -14.21
CA TYR A 88 6.80 -7.97 -14.38
C TYR A 88 6.13 -6.97 -15.34
N SER A 89 6.91 -6.09 -15.98
CA SER A 89 6.42 -5.09 -16.95
C SER A 89 5.25 -4.29 -16.41
N CYS A 90 5.32 -3.85 -15.14
CA CYS A 90 4.24 -3.16 -14.46
C CYS A 90 4.70 -1.83 -13.84
N SER A 91 3.75 -0.95 -13.51
CA SER A 91 4.04 0.25 -12.72
C SER A 91 4.32 -0.10 -11.26
N LEU A 92 5.07 0.76 -10.58
CA LEU A 92 5.28 0.62 -9.13
C LEU A 92 3.94 0.63 -8.38
N SER A 93 2.97 1.44 -8.82
CA SER A 93 1.63 1.45 -8.24
C SER A 93 0.96 0.07 -8.34
N ASN A 94 1.05 -0.59 -9.50
CA ASN A 94 0.49 -1.93 -9.67
C ASN A 94 1.13 -2.94 -8.71
N LEU A 95 2.45 -2.89 -8.61
CA LEU A 95 3.19 -3.78 -7.72
C LEU A 95 2.79 -3.59 -6.26
N ILE A 96 2.72 -2.33 -5.79
CA ILE A 96 2.30 -2.00 -4.42
C ILE A 96 0.85 -2.42 -4.14
N ILE A 97 -0.07 -2.21 -5.09
CA ILE A 97 -1.47 -2.65 -4.94
C ILE A 97 -1.53 -4.18 -4.83
N TYR A 98 -0.78 -4.90 -5.67
CA TYR A 98 -0.72 -6.37 -5.62
C TYR A 98 -0.17 -6.86 -4.27
N LEU A 99 0.98 -6.34 -3.85
CA LEU A 99 1.59 -6.68 -2.56
C LEU A 99 0.65 -6.40 -1.38
N THR A 100 -0.07 -5.28 -1.44
CA THR A 100 -1.07 -4.94 -0.40
C THR A 100 -2.21 -5.96 -0.40
N ALA A 101 -2.75 -6.31 -1.56
CA ALA A 101 -3.83 -7.28 -1.66
C ALA A 101 -3.40 -8.69 -1.18
N ALA A 102 -2.15 -9.07 -1.47
CA ALA A 102 -1.61 -10.37 -1.08
C ALA A 102 -1.16 -10.44 0.40
N SER A 103 -1.08 -9.32 1.11
CA SER A 103 -0.50 -9.27 2.46
C SER A 103 -1.41 -9.79 3.57
N LEU A 104 -2.72 -9.83 3.35
CA LEU A 104 -3.71 -10.37 4.28
C LEU A 104 -4.75 -11.21 3.53
N PRO A 105 -5.28 -12.28 4.13
CA PRO A 105 -6.37 -13.03 3.53
C PRO A 105 -7.65 -12.18 3.44
N ASP A 106 -8.41 -12.38 2.38
CA ASP A 106 -9.72 -11.74 2.13
C ASP A 106 -9.70 -10.19 2.18
N LEU A 107 -8.55 -9.58 1.83
CA LEU A 107 -8.38 -8.13 1.78
C LEU A 107 -8.80 -7.58 0.42
N HIS A 108 -9.76 -6.67 0.41
CA HIS A 108 -10.17 -5.92 -0.78
C HIS A 108 -9.51 -4.54 -0.79
N VAL A 109 -8.71 -4.25 -1.81
CA VAL A 109 -7.95 -2.99 -1.88
C VAL A 109 -8.75 -1.91 -2.61
N LEU A 110 -9.02 -0.79 -1.92
CA LEU A 110 -9.70 0.37 -2.49
C LEU A 110 -8.69 1.38 -3.04
N CYS A 111 -8.54 1.40 -4.36
CA CYS A 111 -7.61 2.28 -5.05
C CYS A 111 -8.29 3.59 -5.45
N GLY A 112 -7.90 4.69 -4.82
CA GLY A 112 -8.35 6.03 -5.21
C GLY A 112 -7.79 6.44 -6.58
N ALA A 113 -8.61 7.14 -7.37
CA ALA A 113 -8.20 7.73 -8.65
C ALA A 113 -8.84 9.10 -8.83
N ARG A 114 -8.10 10.04 -9.40
CA ARG A 114 -8.57 11.40 -9.75
C ARG A 114 -8.69 11.60 -11.26
N LYS A 115 -8.19 10.67 -12.05
CA LYS A 115 -8.18 10.70 -13.51
C LYS A 115 -8.49 9.30 -14.05
N PRO A 116 -9.16 9.18 -15.21
CA PRO A 116 -9.47 7.89 -15.82
C PRO A 116 -8.24 7.00 -16.04
N GLU A 117 -7.10 7.60 -16.43
CA GLU A 117 -5.87 6.85 -16.70
C GLU A 117 -5.34 6.13 -15.46
N GLN A 118 -5.61 6.68 -14.27
CA GLN A 118 -5.23 6.04 -13.00
C GLN A 118 -6.07 4.79 -12.73
N ILE A 119 -7.36 4.80 -13.10
CA ILE A 119 -8.23 3.61 -12.97
C ILE A 119 -7.74 2.53 -13.92
N ILE A 120 -7.48 2.90 -15.19
CA ILE A 120 -6.97 1.98 -16.20
C ILE A 120 -5.63 1.37 -15.76
N ASP A 121 -4.75 2.18 -15.17
CA ASP A 121 -3.48 1.68 -14.64
C ASP A 121 -3.68 0.75 -13.43
N ASN A 122 -4.49 1.15 -12.45
CA ASN A 122 -4.75 0.33 -11.26
C ASN A 122 -5.32 -1.06 -11.61
N VAL A 123 -6.22 -1.14 -12.61
CA VAL A 123 -6.83 -2.42 -13.03
C VAL A 123 -5.80 -3.39 -13.61
N LYS A 124 -4.69 -2.92 -14.19
CA LYS A 124 -3.61 -3.79 -14.69
C LYS A 124 -3.03 -4.69 -13.60
N THR A 125 -3.16 -4.30 -12.33
CA THR A 125 -2.77 -5.14 -11.18
C THR A 125 -3.42 -6.52 -11.23
N LEU A 126 -4.65 -6.63 -11.73
CA LEU A 126 -5.37 -7.91 -11.82
C LEU A 126 -4.76 -8.90 -12.83
N SER A 127 -3.91 -8.42 -13.72
CA SER A 127 -3.22 -9.25 -14.71
C SER A 127 -1.81 -9.67 -14.26
N LEU A 128 -1.36 -9.20 -13.09
CA LEU A 128 -0.06 -9.59 -12.55
C LEU A 128 -0.11 -11.01 -12.00
N ASN A 129 0.97 -11.74 -12.21
CA ASN A 129 1.20 -13.04 -11.60
C ASN A 129 2.62 -13.07 -11.06
N LEU A 130 2.80 -12.72 -9.80
CA LEU A 130 4.09 -12.64 -9.15
C LEU A 130 4.52 -14.02 -8.65
N GLU A 131 5.81 -14.33 -8.77
CA GLU A 131 6.40 -15.49 -8.15
C GLU A 131 6.38 -15.35 -6.62
N GLU A 132 6.10 -16.44 -5.91
CA GLU A 132 5.96 -16.42 -4.44
C GLU A 132 7.27 -15.99 -3.75
N ALA A 133 8.41 -16.38 -4.30
CA ALA A 133 9.72 -15.96 -3.80
C ALA A 133 9.90 -14.43 -3.87
N ASP A 134 9.55 -13.82 -5.01
CA ASP A 134 9.63 -12.38 -5.20
C ASP A 134 8.65 -11.63 -4.31
N LEU A 135 7.43 -12.18 -4.17
CA LEU A 135 6.41 -11.62 -3.29
C LEU A 135 6.90 -11.55 -1.84
N SER A 136 7.52 -12.62 -1.35
CA SER A 136 8.11 -12.69 -0.01
C SER A 136 9.26 -11.70 0.15
N GLU A 137 10.18 -11.64 -0.82
CA GLU A 137 11.34 -10.74 -0.77
C GLU A 137 10.90 -9.27 -0.77
N MET A 138 10.00 -8.89 -1.68
CA MET A 138 9.48 -7.52 -1.75
C MET A 138 8.72 -7.12 -0.48
N SER A 139 7.95 -8.02 0.12
CA SER A 139 7.21 -7.75 1.35
C SER A 139 8.15 -7.47 2.52
N GLN A 140 9.26 -8.19 2.64
CA GLN A 140 10.28 -7.98 3.68
C GLN A 140 10.94 -6.59 3.60
N LEU A 141 11.04 -6.00 2.40
CA LEU A 141 11.61 -4.65 2.25
C LEU A 141 10.84 -3.59 3.05
N PHE A 142 9.56 -3.82 3.34
CA PHE A 142 8.71 -2.88 4.08
C PHE A 142 8.76 -3.05 5.60
N GLU A 143 9.37 -4.11 6.13
CA GLU A 143 9.46 -4.35 7.58
C GLU A 143 10.28 -3.28 8.30
N GLN A 144 11.43 -2.89 7.75
CA GLN A 144 12.29 -1.86 8.34
C GLN A 144 11.62 -0.48 8.41
N PRO A 145 11.07 0.07 7.30
CA PRO A 145 10.35 1.33 7.36
C PRO A 145 9.19 1.31 8.35
N ARG A 146 8.44 0.22 8.38
CA ARG A 146 7.31 -0.01 9.28
C ARG A 146 7.72 0.12 10.75
N ASN A 147 8.81 -0.52 11.11
CA ASN A 147 9.32 -0.54 12.50
C ASN A 147 10.00 0.77 12.91
N SER A 148 10.58 1.50 11.99
CA SER A 148 11.33 2.74 12.26
C SER A 148 10.46 4.01 12.27
N ILE A 149 9.24 3.96 11.78
CA ILE A 149 8.31 5.11 11.63
C ILE A 149 7.10 5.00 12.60
N ARG A 150 7.25 4.26 13.67
CA ARG A 150 6.20 4.13 14.72
C ARG A 150 5.94 5.41 15.48
#